data_e2c7371ee9e5d15d6e04f685dcd58977
#
_entry.id   e2c7371ee9e5d15d6e04f685dcd58977
#
_cell.length_a   1.000
_cell.length_b   1.000
_cell.length_c   1.000
_cell.angle_alpha   90.00
_cell.angle_beta   90.00
_cell.angle_gamma   90.00
#
_symmetry.space_group_name_H-M   'P 1'
#
loop_
_entity.id
_entity.type
_entity.pdbx_description
1 polymer ?
#
loop_
_entity_poly.entity_id
_entity_poly.type
_entity_poly.pdbx_seq_one_letter_code
_entity_poly.pdbx_strand_id
1 'polypeptide(L)'
;MSHRSRHPDPASLAADALDRRSFLARVGAAAGLAGLGLAPSAASGAMGKGPEEISVSGDGTYKVVPLTKESLAVAVMQTRVRPIDPKNPEPGRRENLEHMLDLIDNVQNYGPTKDLLQFHEFPLTGFRFEWNRADVLRAAIELPGPESETLAKKAKQYGCYIVFGSYVRDDRDWPNHILSITTMLGPDGSIVAEHWKARNIMGVFTAGRQPIELMTSTIYNCLDRYTEMYGADEVIPVTRTPWGNFCTSSVQREPELFRAMALKGGEIFLRTATGGFTPTDIQACAMYNGVYATICNNSISPGNRGIWEDAGGGGSAVYDPRGEVMAKATSGAEQEVDATIPIGAYRARHRLPEFCWPMYAPVFATYVNNYPPSQFTRQLPPTLQDAAKLLRDPKNRNWK
;
A
#
# COMPACT_ATOMS: atom_id res chain seq x y z
N MET A 1 30.34 -9.05 44.46
CA MET A 1 30.76 -8.57 43.13
C MET A 1 29.52 -8.08 42.43
N SER A 2 29.33 -6.78 42.32
CA SER A 2 28.13 -6.12 41.83
C SER A 2 28.24 -5.88 40.32
N HIS A 3 27.35 -6.43 39.54
CA HIS A 3 27.18 -6.03 38.14
C HIS A 3 26.22 -4.85 38.04
N ARG A 4 26.78 -3.69 37.71
CA ARG A 4 26.00 -2.49 37.31
C ARG A 4 25.52 -2.66 35.90
N SER A 5 24.19 -2.63 35.69
CA SER A 5 23.55 -2.44 34.39
C SER A 5 23.82 -1.02 33.89
N ARG A 6 24.42 -0.92 32.71
CA ARG A 6 24.54 0.37 32.01
C ARG A 6 23.27 0.62 31.21
N HIS A 7 22.58 1.71 31.52
CA HIS A 7 21.56 2.29 30.67
C HIS A 7 22.24 2.92 29.42
N PRO A 8 21.66 2.80 28.24
CA PRO A 8 22.18 3.49 27.05
C PRO A 8 21.94 5.00 27.15
N ASP A 9 22.89 5.75 26.61
CA ASP A 9 22.96 7.21 26.59
C ASP A 9 21.83 7.81 25.72
N PRO A 10 21.08 8.83 26.21
CA PRO A 10 20.03 9.51 25.45
C PRO A 10 20.50 10.17 24.15
N ALA A 11 21.81 10.44 24.00
CA ALA A 11 22.38 11.04 22.80
C ALA A 11 22.41 10.07 21.58
N SER A 12 22.40 8.76 21.81
CA SER A 12 22.39 7.77 20.70
C SER A 12 21.01 7.62 20.02
N LEU A 13 19.92 7.90 20.78
CA LEU A 13 18.55 7.84 20.26
C LEU A 13 18.19 9.06 19.40
N ALA A 14 18.91 10.18 19.54
CA ALA A 14 18.69 11.37 18.72
C ALA A 14 19.33 11.28 17.33
N ALA A 15 20.36 10.45 17.16
CA ALA A 15 21.05 10.28 15.88
C ALA A 15 20.23 9.43 14.89
N ASP A 16 19.52 8.41 15.38
CA ASP A 16 18.64 7.57 14.55
C ASP A 16 17.36 8.29 14.10
N ALA A 17 16.87 9.27 14.89
CA ALA A 17 15.68 10.06 14.54
C ALA A 17 15.91 11.04 13.38
N LEU A 18 17.15 11.46 13.15
CA LEU A 18 17.53 12.34 12.02
C LEU A 18 17.61 11.60 10.68
N ASP A 19 17.84 10.29 10.70
CA ASP A 19 18.04 9.51 9.47
C ASP A 19 16.73 9.17 8.74
N ARG A 20 15.60 9.01 9.45
CA ARG A 20 14.29 8.74 8.84
C ARG A 20 13.73 9.93 8.05
N ARG A 21 13.88 11.14 8.54
CA ARG A 21 13.45 12.36 7.81
C ARG A 21 14.37 12.67 6.63
N SER A 22 15.67 12.39 6.76
CA SER A 22 16.66 12.60 5.70
C SER A 22 16.55 11.55 4.60
N PHE A 23 16.02 10.35 4.87
CA PHE A 23 15.83 9.30 3.85
C PHE A 23 14.67 9.66 2.89
N LEU A 24 13.53 10.09 3.40
CA LEU A 24 12.41 10.55 2.57
C LEU A 24 12.75 11.84 1.80
N ALA A 25 13.60 12.70 2.37
CA ALA A 25 14.10 13.91 1.69
C ALA A 25 15.18 13.63 0.62
N ARG A 26 15.94 12.54 0.74
CA ARG A 26 17.05 12.23 -0.19
C ARG A 26 16.61 11.54 -1.48
N VAL A 27 15.46 10.85 -1.49
CA VAL A 27 14.91 10.27 -2.73
C VAL A 27 14.32 11.35 -3.64
N GLY A 28 13.91 12.52 -3.08
CA GLY A 28 13.39 13.66 -3.83
C GLY A 28 14.45 14.68 -4.33
N ALA A 29 15.71 14.61 -3.87
CA ALA A 29 16.67 15.71 -4.05
C ALA A 29 17.72 15.51 -5.16
N ALA A 30 17.64 14.46 -5.97
CA ALA A 30 18.64 14.14 -6.99
C ALA A 30 18.36 14.69 -8.41
N ALA A 31 17.47 15.66 -8.58
CA ALA A 31 17.33 16.32 -9.88
C ALA A 31 16.88 17.79 -9.69
N GLY A 32 17.81 18.71 -9.85
CA GLY A 32 17.43 20.12 -9.96
C GLY A 32 18.54 21.12 -9.74
N LEU A 33 19.26 21.46 -10.79
CA LEU A 33 20.01 22.72 -10.91
C LEU A 33 19.81 23.25 -12.32
N ALA A 34 19.10 24.33 -12.43
CA ALA A 34 19.39 25.57 -13.18
C ALA A 34 18.11 26.33 -13.57
N GLY A 35 18.09 27.66 -13.27
CA GLY A 35 17.13 28.56 -13.93
C GLY A 35 16.59 29.69 -13.04
N LEU A 36 17.26 30.77 -13.01
CA LEU A 36 17.07 32.17 -12.60
C LEU A 36 15.64 32.73 -12.53
N GLY A 37 15.32 33.31 -11.37
CA GLY A 37 14.88 34.70 -11.18
C GLY A 37 13.45 35.08 -11.50
N LEU A 38 12.70 35.39 -10.43
CA LEU A 38 11.99 36.64 -10.16
C LEU A 38 11.16 36.45 -8.86
N ALA A 39 11.35 37.33 -7.91
CA ALA A 39 10.59 37.34 -6.67
C ALA A 39 9.24 38.03 -6.83
N PRO A 40 8.23 37.58 -6.12
CA PRO A 40 7.25 38.48 -5.52
C PRO A 40 7.09 38.29 -4.01
N SER A 41 6.63 39.36 -3.43
CA SER A 41 6.49 39.76 -2.05
C SER A 41 5.68 38.81 -1.15
N ALA A 42 6.00 38.92 0.12
CA ALA A 42 5.50 38.19 1.27
C ALA A 42 4.00 38.33 1.57
N ALA A 43 3.49 37.26 2.06
CA ALA A 43 2.56 37.01 3.16
C ALA A 43 1.51 35.95 2.81
N SER A 44 1.76 34.70 3.15
CA SER A 44 0.69 33.79 3.58
C SER A 44 1.32 32.62 4.33
N GLY A 45 0.65 32.21 5.40
CA GLY A 45 1.07 31.13 6.28
C GLY A 45 1.38 29.82 5.53
N ALA A 46 2.24 29.04 6.11
CA ALA A 46 2.73 27.77 5.58
C ALA A 46 1.58 26.82 5.25
N MET A 47 1.03 26.92 4.05
CA MET A 47 0.35 25.81 3.40
C MET A 47 1.44 24.89 2.85
N GLY A 48 1.42 23.62 3.24
CA GLY A 48 2.34 22.61 2.71
C GLY A 48 2.37 22.66 1.19
N LYS A 49 3.52 22.33 0.59
CA LYS A 49 3.65 22.28 -0.87
C LYS A 49 2.53 21.44 -1.45
N GLY A 50 1.83 21.98 -2.43
CA GLY A 50 0.83 21.28 -3.24
C GLY A 50 1.42 20.01 -3.87
N PRO A 51 0.59 19.16 -4.49
CA PRO A 51 1.08 17.99 -5.20
C PRO A 51 2.08 18.41 -6.29
N GLU A 52 3.04 17.54 -6.57
CA GLU A 52 4.00 17.74 -7.66
C GLU A 52 3.24 17.94 -8.97
N GLU A 53 3.60 18.95 -9.74
CA GLU A 53 3.00 19.17 -11.04
C GLU A 53 3.26 17.94 -11.94
N ILE A 54 2.22 17.49 -12.64
CA ILE A 54 2.33 16.36 -13.58
C ILE A 54 3.25 16.81 -14.72
N SER A 55 4.46 16.24 -14.75
CA SER A 55 5.44 16.52 -15.79
C SER A 55 5.22 15.60 -16.97
N VAL A 56 4.67 16.13 -18.06
CA VAL A 56 4.45 15.43 -19.32
C VAL A 56 5.27 16.11 -20.41
N SER A 57 6.11 15.32 -21.08
CA SER A 57 6.81 15.78 -22.29
C SER A 57 5.81 15.98 -23.45
N GLY A 58 6.18 16.76 -24.46
CA GLY A 58 5.32 17.04 -25.60
C GLY A 58 4.91 15.79 -26.42
N ASP A 59 5.59 14.68 -26.23
CA ASP A 59 5.29 13.38 -26.81
C ASP A 59 4.50 12.45 -25.87
N GLY A 60 4.06 12.95 -24.70
CA GLY A 60 3.31 12.19 -23.69
C GLY A 60 4.17 11.29 -22.77
N THR A 61 5.49 11.39 -22.83
CA THR A 61 6.39 10.73 -21.88
C THR A 61 6.32 11.40 -20.50
N TYR A 62 6.72 10.67 -19.48
CA TYR A 62 6.55 11.04 -18.08
C TYR A 62 7.81 10.76 -17.26
N LYS A 63 7.85 11.22 -16.02
CA LYS A 63 8.99 11.09 -15.12
C LYS A 63 9.28 9.62 -14.80
N VAL A 64 10.50 9.19 -15.09
CA VAL A 64 10.99 7.82 -14.87
C VAL A 64 12.43 7.82 -14.34
N VAL A 65 12.83 6.71 -13.72
CA VAL A 65 14.23 6.32 -13.51
C VAL A 65 14.63 5.43 -14.69
N PRO A 66 15.81 5.56 -15.28
CA PRO A 66 16.29 4.68 -16.35
C PRO A 66 16.19 3.20 -15.94
N LEU A 67 15.68 2.36 -16.85
CA LEU A 67 15.57 0.93 -16.61
C LEU A 67 16.94 0.26 -16.62
N THR A 68 17.11 -0.70 -15.71
CA THR A 68 18.26 -1.63 -15.69
C THR A 68 17.86 -3.03 -16.15
N LYS A 69 16.58 -3.27 -16.45
CA LYS A 69 16.03 -4.53 -16.96
C LYS A 69 15.01 -4.28 -18.07
N GLU A 70 15.02 -5.13 -19.09
CA GLU A 70 14.05 -5.08 -20.19
C GLU A 70 12.73 -5.78 -19.84
N SER A 71 12.77 -6.72 -18.91
CA SER A 71 11.60 -7.46 -18.45
C SER A 71 11.70 -7.78 -16.96
N LEU A 72 10.55 -7.96 -16.33
CA LEU A 72 10.42 -8.33 -14.93
C LEU A 72 9.68 -9.66 -14.80
N ALA A 73 10.30 -10.63 -14.16
CA ALA A 73 9.65 -11.84 -13.70
C ALA A 73 8.92 -11.54 -12.38
N VAL A 74 7.59 -11.58 -12.41
CA VAL A 74 6.73 -11.24 -11.27
C VAL A 74 6.03 -12.49 -10.77
N ALA A 75 6.04 -12.73 -9.46
CA ALA A 75 5.25 -13.73 -8.78
C ALA A 75 4.24 -13.08 -7.83
N VAL A 76 2.97 -13.39 -8.04
CA VAL A 76 1.88 -13.02 -7.14
C VAL A 76 1.60 -14.21 -6.23
N MET A 77 1.87 -14.04 -4.95
CA MET A 77 1.88 -15.08 -3.92
C MET A 77 0.51 -15.19 -3.26
N GLN A 78 -0.37 -16.03 -3.81
CA GLN A 78 -1.67 -16.35 -3.19
C GLN A 78 -1.45 -17.24 -1.98
N THR A 79 -1.13 -16.66 -0.84
CA THR A 79 -0.69 -17.41 0.34
C THR A 79 -1.81 -17.55 1.36
N ARG A 80 -1.72 -18.61 2.15
CA ARG A 80 -2.54 -18.70 3.34
C ARG A 80 -2.15 -17.61 4.33
N VAL A 81 -3.10 -17.20 5.14
CA VAL A 81 -2.85 -16.37 6.30
C VAL A 81 -3.51 -17.02 7.51
N ARG A 82 -2.78 -17.16 8.57
CA ARG A 82 -3.31 -17.65 9.84
C ARG A 82 -3.60 -16.46 10.73
N PRO A 83 -4.82 -16.38 11.28
CA PRO A 83 -5.12 -15.37 12.27
C PRO A 83 -4.29 -15.65 13.51
N ILE A 84 -3.74 -14.59 14.07
CA ILE A 84 -2.94 -14.67 15.29
C ILE A 84 -3.80 -14.44 16.52
N ASP A 85 -3.36 -14.93 17.69
CA ASP A 85 -3.97 -14.57 18.96
C ASP A 85 -3.53 -13.14 19.37
N PRO A 86 -4.45 -12.17 19.42
CA PRO A 86 -4.06 -10.80 19.75
C PRO A 86 -3.63 -10.63 21.21
N LYS A 87 -3.88 -11.61 22.08
CA LYS A 87 -3.39 -11.59 23.46
C LYS A 87 -1.94 -12.05 23.57
N ASN A 88 -1.49 -12.89 22.62
CA ASN A 88 -0.14 -13.40 22.50
C ASN A 88 0.26 -13.46 21.01
N PRO A 89 0.50 -12.31 20.35
CA PRO A 89 0.59 -12.25 18.90
C PRO A 89 1.90 -12.82 18.32
N GLU A 90 2.99 -12.80 19.07
CA GLU A 90 4.32 -13.13 18.55
C GLU A 90 4.46 -14.55 17.97
N PRO A 91 3.95 -15.63 18.60
CA PRO A 91 4.07 -16.96 18.03
C PRO A 91 3.37 -17.06 16.65
N GLY A 92 2.18 -16.47 16.52
CA GLY A 92 1.42 -16.48 15.26
C GLY A 92 2.08 -15.62 14.19
N ARG A 93 2.62 -14.42 14.53
CA ARG A 93 3.39 -13.61 13.59
C ARG A 93 4.63 -14.33 13.11
N ARG A 94 5.36 -14.98 14.02
CA ARG A 94 6.54 -15.78 13.66
C ARG A 94 6.18 -16.92 12.72
N GLU A 95 5.12 -17.68 13.01
CA GLU A 95 4.65 -18.75 12.14
C GLU A 95 4.28 -18.27 10.73
N ASN A 96 3.58 -17.13 10.63
CA ASN A 96 3.26 -16.52 9.36
C ASN A 96 4.50 -16.01 8.63
N LEU A 97 5.46 -15.40 9.34
CA LEU A 97 6.73 -14.96 8.77
C LEU A 97 7.55 -16.13 8.25
N GLU A 98 7.74 -17.19 9.05
CA GLU A 98 8.46 -18.40 8.65
C GLU A 98 7.84 -19.00 7.38
N HIS A 99 6.52 -19.06 7.31
CA HIS A 99 5.83 -19.51 6.11
C HIS A 99 6.10 -18.61 4.88
N MET A 100 6.11 -17.30 5.04
CA MET A 100 6.49 -16.39 3.94
C MET A 100 7.95 -16.62 3.50
N LEU A 101 8.87 -16.81 4.44
CA LEU A 101 10.28 -17.08 4.14
C LEU A 101 10.45 -18.39 3.36
N ASP A 102 9.77 -19.45 3.77
CA ASP A 102 9.78 -20.75 3.07
C ASP A 102 9.25 -20.62 1.64
N LEU A 103 8.17 -19.86 1.45
CA LEU A 103 7.61 -19.59 0.11
C LEU A 103 8.57 -18.80 -0.76
N ILE A 104 9.21 -17.75 -0.22
CA ILE A 104 10.23 -16.98 -0.92
C ILE A 104 11.37 -17.88 -1.36
N ASP A 105 11.91 -18.69 -0.45
CA ASP A 105 13.01 -19.62 -0.75
C ASP A 105 12.60 -20.66 -1.80
N ASN A 106 11.39 -21.22 -1.69
CA ASN A 106 10.89 -22.20 -2.65
C ASN A 106 10.77 -21.59 -4.06
N VAL A 107 10.13 -20.42 -4.19
CA VAL A 107 9.92 -19.76 -5.48
C VAL A 107 11.24 -19.35 -6.12
N GLN A 108 12.22 -18.91 -5.34
CA GLN A 108 13.51 -18.46 -5.84
C GLN A 108 14.48 -19.60 -6.16
N ASN A 109 14.35 -20.77 -5.50
CA ASN A 109 15.28 -21.87 -5.66
C ASN A 109 14.79 -22.98 -6.61
N TYR A 110 13.48 -23.16 -6.76
CA TYR A 110 12.90 -24.29 -7.52
C TYR A 110 12.24 -23.89 -8.84
N GLY A 111 12.26 -22.61 -9.19
CA GLY A 111 11.75 -22.08 -10.43
C GLY A 111 12.67 -21.03 -11.07
N PRO A 112 12.25 -20.38 -12.15
CA PRO A 112 12.95 -19.21 -12.66
C PRO A 112 12.95 -18.11 -11.60
N THR A 113 14.12 -17.51 -11.34
CA THR A 113 14.26 -16.41 -10.37
C THR A 113 13.29 -15.27 -10.66
N LYS A 114 12.64 -14.79 -9.63
CA LYS A 114 11.68 -13.67 -9.72
C LYS A 114 12.34 -12.35 -9.34
N ASP A 115 11.98 -11.32 -10.06
CA ASP A 115 12.39 -9.95 -9.80
C ASP A 115 11.51 -9.28 -8.74
N LEU A 116 10.23 -9.67 -8.70
CA LEU A 116 9.26 -9.13 -7.75
C LEU A 116 8.37 -10.24 -7.20
N LEU A 117 8.29 -10.32 -5.89
CA LEU A 117 7.39 -11.18 -5.13
C LEU A 117 6.35 -10.30 -4.43
N GLN A 118 5.07 -10.48 -4.79
CA GLN A 118 3.97 -9.73 -4.19
C GLN A 118 3.12 -10.64 -3.30
N PHE A 119 3.04 -10.31 -2.02
CA PHE A 119 2.12 -10.89 -1.06
C PHE A 119 0.85 -10.05 -0.92
N HIS A 120 -0.17 -10.61 -0.28
CA HIS A 120 -1.46 -9.96 -0.11
C HIS A 120 -1.49 -8.92 1.04
N GLU A 121 -2.70 -8.45 1.42
CA GLU A 121 -2.89 -7.31 2.32
C GLU A 121 -2.43 -7.58 3.78
N PHE A 122 -2.56 -8.83 4.29
CA PHE A 122 -2.23 -9.16 5.69
C PHE A 122 -1.55 -10.54 5.86
N PRO A 123 -0.44 -10.83 5.17
CA PRO A 123 0.21 -12.14 5.26
C PRO A 123 0.83 -12.42 6.63
N LEU A 124 1.23 -11.38 7.37
CA LEU A 124 1.88 -11.50 8.68
C LEU A 124 0.88 -11.50 9.83
N THR A 125 -0.08 -10.58 9.81
CA THR A 125 -0.93 -10.29 10.96
C THR A 125 -2.28 -11.00 10.90
N GLY A 126 -2.73 -11.36 9.71
CA GLY A 126 -4.11 -11.79 9.52
C GLY A 126 -5.11 -10.66 9.81
N PHE A 127 -6.37 -11.02 9.78
CA PHE A 127 -7.50 -10.12 10.03
C PHE A 127 -8.66 -10.90 10.67
N ARG A 128 -9.35 -10.28 11.63
CA ARG A 128 -10.59 -10.81 12.21
C ARG A 128 -11.57 -9.69 12.51
N PHE A 129 -12.85 -9.92 12.27
CA PHE A 129 -13.91 -8.97 12.62
C PHE A 129 -14.15 -8.84 14.12
N GLU A 130 -13.79 -9.85 14.90
CA GLU A 130 -13.95 -9.82 16.35
C GLU A 130 -12.93 -8.93 17.05
N TRP A 131 -11.85 -8.58 16.39
CA TRP A 131 -10.80 -7.75 16.97
C TRP A 131 -11.28 -6.32 17.19
N ASN A 132 -11.07 -5.83 18.38
CA ASN A 132 -11.17 -4.42 18.70
C ASN A 132 -9.85 -3.69 18.36
N ARG A 133 -9.82 -2.37 18.53
CA ARG A 133 -8.63 -1.55 18.22
C ARG A 133 -7.41 -2.02 18.98
N ALA A 134 -7.52 -2.32 20.27
CA ALA A 134 -6.41 -2.79 21.08
C ALA A 134 -5.89 -4.14 20.64
N ASP A 135 -6.76 -5.03 20.16
CA ASP A 135 -6.38 -6.33 19.60
C ASP A 135 -5.56 -6.16 18.31
N VAL A 136 -6.03 -5.30 17.40
CA VAL A 136 -5.30 -5.02 16.14
C VAL A 136 -3.95 -4.38 16.42
N LEU A 137 -3.87 -3.43 17.36
CA LEU A 137 -2.61 -2.76 17.69
C LEU A 137 -1.59 -3.73 18.32
N ARG A 138 -2.04 -4.72 19.10
CA ARG A 138 -1.15 -5.78 19.61
C ARG A 138 -0.68 -6.73 18.49
N ALA A 139 -1.57 -7.01 17.54
CA ALA A 139 -1.26 -7.84 16.38
C ALA A 139 -0.35 -7.15 15.36
N ALA A 140 -0.41 -5.82 15.27
CA ALA A 140 0.33 -5.01 14.31
C ALA A 140 1.85 -5.13 14.47
N ILE A 141 2.56 -4.95 13.36
CA ILE A 141 4.03 -4.85 13.32
C ILE A 141 4.48 -3.40 13.45
N GLU A 142 5.77 -3.18 13.63
CA GLU A 142 6.44 -1.90 13.47
C GLU A 142 7.19 -1.85 12.14
N LEU A 143 7.39 -0.65 11.58
CA LEU A 143 8.20 -0.43 10.38
C LEU A 143 9.22 0.71 10.64
N PRO A 144 10.53 0.41 10.46
CA PRO A 144 11.13 -0.92 10.38
C PRO A 144 10.93 -1.69 11.69
N GLY A 145 10.95 -3.03 11.61
CA GLY A 145 10.80 -3.91 12.75
C GLY A 145 11.27 -5.33 12.41
N PRO A 146 11.26 -6.26 13.38
CA PRO A 146 11.86 -7.59 13.22
C PRO A 146 11.37 -8.36 11.99
N GLU A 147 10.07 -8.25 11.70
CA GLU A 147 9.45 -8.94 10.57
C GLU A 147 9.93 -8.34 9.23
N SER A 148 9.89 -7.01 9.09
CA SER A 148 10.34 -6.33 7.87
C SER A 148 11.85 -6.45 7.66
N GLU A 149 12.66 -6.41 8.72
CA GLU A 149 14.10 -6.62 8.64
C GLU A 149 14.46 -8.05 8.19
N THR A 150 13.68 -9.04 8.62
CA THR A 150 13.88 -10.43 8.21
C THR A 150 13.52 -10.64 6.74
N LEU A 151 12.40 -10.06 6.27
CA LEU A 151 12.04 -10.06 4.85
C LEU A 151 13.03 -9.26 4.00
N ALA A 152 13.58 -8.17 4.52
CA ALA A 152 14.60 -7.36 3.86
C ALA A 152 15.90 -8.14 3.60
N LYS A 153 16.29 -9.05 4.52
CA LYS A 153 17.41 -9.96 4.28
C LYS A 153 17.15 -10.88 3.10
N LYS A 154 15.92 -11.38 2.92
CA LYS A 154 15.53 -12.18 1.76
C LYS A 154 15.50 -11.38 0.46
N ALA A 155 14.97 -10.16 0.49
CA ALA A 155 15.01 -9.26 -0.66
C ALA A 155 16.46 -9.03 -1.13
N LYS A 156 17.38 -8.76 -0.20
CA LYS A 156 18.81 -8.62 -0.47
C LYS A 156 19.46 -9.93 -0.92
N GLN A 157 19.14 -11.06 -0.29
CA GLN A 157 19.70 -12.37 -0.63
C GLN A 157 19.44 -12.73 -2.09
N TYR A 158 18.22 -12.48 -2.57
CA TYR A 158 17.80 -12.83 -3.92
C TYR A 158 17.89 -11.67 -4.91
N GLY A 159 18.25 -10.46 -4.46
CA GLY A 159 18.32 -9.28 -5.31
C GLY A 159 16.99 -8.94 -5.95
N CYS A 160 15.87 -9.07 -5.23
CA CYS A 160 14.50 -8.90 -5.74
C CYS A 160 13.72 -7.90 -4.90
N TYR A 161 12.60 -7.39 -5.45
CA TYR A 161 11.61 -6.67 -4.64
C TYR A 161 10.68 -7.66 -3.93
N ILE A 162 10.38 -7.36 -2.66
CA ILE A 162 9.34 -8.06 -1.89
C ILE A 162 8.30 -7.03 -1.46
N VAL A 163 7.04 -7.27 -1.83
CA VAL A 163 5.90 -6.38 -1.53
C VAL A 163 4.91 -7.13 -0.66
N PHE A 164 4.54 -6.56 0.47
CA PHE A 164 3.57 -7.16 1.40
C PHE A 164 2.76 -6.10 2.14
N GLY A 165 1.51 -6.41 2.41
CA GLY A 165 0.65 -5.58 3.26
C GLY A 165 0.72 -6.00 4.73
N SER A 166 0.41 -5.09 5.64
CA SER A 166 0.35 -5.37 7.06
C SER A 166 -0.46 -4.33 7.83
N TYR A 167 -0.98 -4.73 8.98
CA TYR A 167 -1.28 -3.77 10.04
C TYR A 167 0.03 -3.29 10.65
N VAL A 168 0.13 -1.97 10.78
CA VAL A 168 1.31 -1.30 11.34
C VAL A 168 0.87 -0.39 12.48
N ARG A 169 1.66 -0.34 13.54
CA ARG A 169 1.55 0.65 14.60
C ARG A 169 2.76 1.60 14.55
N ASP A 170 2.50 2.85 14.79
CA ASP A 170 3.50 3.89 14.99
C ASP A 170 3.12 4.71 16.21
N ASP A 171 3.66 4.32 17.37
CA ASP A 171 3.31 4.92 18.65
C ASP A 171 3.92 6.34 18.81
N ARG A 172 4.88 6.70 17.95
CA ARG A 172 5.52 8.02 17.99
C ARG A 172 4.72 9.07 17.21
N ASP A 173 4.46 8.79 15.94
CA ASP A 173 3.88 9.77 15.03
C ASP A 173 2.35 9.58 14.88
N TRP A 174 1.85 8.35 15.09
CA TRP A 174 0.43 8.00 14.97
C TRP A 174 -0.08 7.16 16.14
N PRO A 175 0.03 7.65 17.40
CA PRO A 175 -0.36 6.88 18.58
C PRO A 175 -1.82 6.43 18.50
N ASN A 176 -2.05 5.16 18.79
CA ASN A 176 -3.35 4.48 18.74
C ASN A 176 -4.01 4.39 17.34
N HIS A 177 -3.37 4.82 16.27
CA HIS A 177 -3.86 4.59 14.92
C HIS A 177 -3.52 3.18 14.45
N ILE A 178 -4.48 2.49 13.84
CA ILE A 178 -4.23 1.24 13.10
C ILE A 178 -3.91 1.64 11.67
N LEU A 179 -2.68 1.47 11.24
CA LEU A 179 -2.26 1.76 9.88
C LEU A 179 -2.36 0.48 9.03
N SER A 180 -2.84 0.59 7.80
CA SER A 180 -2.73 -0.48 6.80
C SER A 180 -1.74 -0.01 5.75
N ILE A 181 -0.56 -0.62 5.74
CA ILE A 181 0.55 -0.21 4.90
C ILE A 181 0.94 -1.36 3.98
N THR A 182 1.13 -1.05 2.71
CA THR A 182 1.84 -1.92 1.77
C THR A 182 3.28 -1.49 1.73
N THR A 183 4.17 -2.36 2.21
CA THR A 183 5.61 -2.14 2.26
C THR A 183 6.28 -2.75 1.03
N MET A 184 7.20 -2.03 0.43
CA MET A 184 8.04 -2.51 -0.65
C MET A 184 9.50 -2.52 -0.22
N LEU A 185 10.11 -3.70 -0.18
CA LEU A 185 11.52 -3.91 0.10
C LEU A 185 12.29 -3.99 -1.22
N GLY A 186 13.41 -3.29 -1.30
CA GLY A 186 14.27 -3.26 -2.48
C GLY A 186 15.30 -4.39 -2.53
N PRO A 187 15.96 -4.59 -3.69
CA PRO A 187 16.97 -5.63 -3.90
C PRO A 187 18.23 -5.46 -3.02
N ASP A 188 18.42 -4.30 -2.42
CA ASP A 188 19.50 -4.01 -1.47
C ASP A 188 19.09 -4.27 -0.01
N GLY A 189 17.82 -4.64 0.23
CA GLY A 189 17.22 -4.82 1.55
C GLY A 189 16.71 -3.52 2.19
N SER A 190 16.67 -2.41 1.49
CA SER A 190 16.06 -1.18 1.99
C SER A 190 14.54 -1.21 1.88
N ILE A 191 13.85 -0.48 2.76
CA ILE A 191 12.43 -0.14 2.55
C ILE A 191 12.39 0.98 1.51
N VAL A 192 11.88 0.70 0.33
CA VAL A 192 11.79 1.68 -0.77
C VAL A 192 10.44 2.39 -0.83
N ALA A 193 9.40 1.81 -0.23
CA ALA A 193 8.08 2.43 -0.12
C ALA A 193 7.28 1.89 1.07
N GLU A 194 6.49 2.78 1.66
CA GLU A 194 5.47 2.50 2.67
C GLU A 194 4.18 3.19 2.22
N HIS A 195 3.38 2.49 1.40
CA HIS A 195 2.15 3.06 0.87
C HIS A 195 0.96 2.76 1.79
N TRP A 196 0.39 3.80 2.36
CA TRP A 196 -0.80 3.66 3.17
C TRP A 196 -2.03 3.34 2.32
N LYS A 197 -2.94 2.58 2.88
CA LYS A 197 -4.27 2.41 2.31
C LYS A 197 -4.92 3.77 2.10
N ALA A 198 -5.34 4.08 0.87
CA ALA A 198 -5.86 5.40 0.55
C ALA A 198 -7.19 5.70 1.26
N ARG A 199 -8.14 4.72 1.25
CA ARG A 199 -9.41 4.80 1.97
C ARG A 199 -9.99 3.44 2.32
N ASN A 200 -10.91 3.40 3.27
CA ASN A 200 -11.76 2.24 3.53
C ASN A 200 -12.99 2.26 2.62
N ILE A 201 -13.52 1.08 2.28
CA ILE A 201 -14.88 0.98 1.73
C ILE A 201 -15.84 1.20 2.88
N MET A 202 -16.78 2.13 2.72
CA MET A 202 -17.73 2.53 3.76
C MET A 202 -19.16 2.17 3.37
N GLY A 203 -19.98 1.87 4.37
CA GLY A 203 -21.42 1.67 4.20
C GLY A 203 -21.87 0.28 3.72
N VAL A 204 -20.96 -0.67 3.53
CA VAL A 204 -21.26 -1.98 2.91
C VAL A 204 -21.14 -3.19 3.82
N PHE A 205 -20.48 -3.06 4.97
CA PHE A 205 -20.21 -4.21 5.83
C PHE A 205 -21.28 -4.46 6.89
N THR A 206 -21.55 -5.75 7.13
CA THR A 206 -22.34 -6.19 8.28
C THR A 206 -21.67 -7.42 8.90
N ALA A 207 -21.72 -7.52 10.24
CA ALA A 207 -21.38 -8.74 10.97
C ALA A 207 -22.68 -9.26 11.64
N GLY A 208 -23.13 -10.43 11.22
CA GLY A 208 -24.48 -10.87 11.53
C GLY A 208 -25.50 -9.89 10.94
N ARG A 209 -26.34 -9.28 11.77
CA ARG A 209 -27.29 -8.23 11.33
C ARG A 209 -26.85 -6.81 11.72
N GLN A 210 -25.66 -6.67 12.33
CA GLN A 210 -25.17 -5.39 12.82
C GLN A 210 -24.27 -4.73 11.79
N PRO A 211 -24.47 -3.42 11.51
CA PRO A 211 -23.55 -2.67 10.69
C PRO A 211 -22.17 -2.59 11.35
N ILE A 212 -21.13 -2.77 10.53
CA ILE A 212 -19.73 -2.57 10.92
C ILE A 212 -19.04 -1.69 9.90
N GLU A 213 -17.92 -1.04 10.32
CA GLU A 213 -17.03 -0.31 9.44
C GLU A 213 -15.58 -0.56 9.87
N LEU A 214 -14.63 -0.46 8.95
CA LEU A 214 -13.23 -0.67 9.25
C LEU A 214 -12.69 0.44 10.16
N MET A 215 -11.84 0.06 11.13
CA MET A 215 -11.21 0.98 12.09
C MET A 215 -9.85 1.49 11.61
N THR A 216 -9.39 1.01 10.47
CA THR A 216 -8.08 1.35 9.92
C THR A 216 -8.01 2.83 9.60
N SER A 217 -6.98 3.49 10.10
CA SER A 217 -6.68 4.87 9.74
C SER A 217 -6.04 4.88 8.35
N THR A 218 -6.79 5.37 7.37
CA THR A 218 -6.34 5.51 5.98
C THR A 218 -5.93 6.96 5.71
N ILE A 219 -5.29 7.22 4.58
CA ILE A 219 -4.96 8.59 4.16
C ILE A 219 -6.22 9.47 4.24
N TYR A 220 -7.35 9.01 3.69
CA TYR A 220 -8.59 9.77 3.69
C TYR A 220 -9.15 10.04 5.10
N ASN A 221 -9.03 9.08 6.02
CA ASN A 221 -9.47 9.26 7.40
C ASN A 221 -8.61 10.24 8.20
N CYS A 222 -7.40 10.55 7.72
CA CYS A 222 -6.42 11.41 8.38
C CYS A 222 -5.83 12.46 7.43
N LEU A 223 -6.54 12.82 6.35
CA LEU A 223 -6.00 13.53 5.18
C LEU A 223 -5.24 14.82 5.55
N ASP A 224 -5.81 15.67 6.42
CA ASP A 224 -5.18 16.95 6.79
C ASP A 224 -3.83 16.70 7.47
N ARG A 225 -3.80 15.84 8.49
CA ARG A 225 -2.58 15.50 9.20
C ARG A 225 -1.58 14.75 8.33
N TYR A 226 -2.06 13.82 7.50
CA TYR A 226 -1.20 13.09 6.58
C TYR A 226 -0.51 14.05 5.60
N THR A 227 -1.28 14.97 5.01
CA THR A 227 -0.75 15.97 4.08
C THR A 227 0.23 16.93 4.76
N GLU A 228 -0.07 17.34 6.01
CA GLU A 228 0.84 18.18 6.79
C GLU A 228 2.18 17.48 7.07
N MET A 229 2.15 16.19 7.40
CA MET A 229 3.36 15.44 7.78
C MET A 229 4.19 15.00 6.57
N TYR A 230 3.55 14.56 5.50
CA TYR A 230 4.23 13.88 4.37
C TYR A 230 4.18 14.68 3.07
N GLY A 231 3.33 15.68 2.98
CA GLY A 231 3.11 16.49 1.77
C GLY A 231 1.98 15.97 0.91
N ALA A 232 1.42 16.85 0.09
CA ALA A 232 0.29 16.52 -0.79
C ALA A 232 0.64 15.53 -1.89
N ASP A 233 1.91 15.45 -2.29
CA ASP A 233 2.36 14.50 -3.30
C ASP A 233 2.28 13.03 -2.83
N GLU A 234 2.49 12.80 -1.53
CA GLU A 234 2.44 11.47 -0.92
C GLU A 234 1.02 10.94 -0.70
N VAL A 235 -0.02 11.76 -0.93
CA VAL A 235 -1.42 11.29 -0.88
C VAL A 235 -1.70 10.24 -1.96
N ILE A 236 -1.05 10.38 -3.13
CA ILE A 236 -1.12 9.42 -4.23
C ILE A 236 0.31 9.09 -4.67
N PRO A 237 1.00 8.18 -3.96
CA PRO A 237 2.40 7.92 -4.20
C PRO A 237 2.64 7.07 -5.45
N VAL A 238 3.77 7.35 -6.12
CA VAL A 238 4.33 6.53 -7.20
C VAL A 238 5.81 6.28 -6.91
N THR A 239 6.17 5.03 -6.66
CA THR A 239 7.55 4.62 -6.39
C THR A 239 8.29 4.38 -7.69
N ARG A 240 9.20 5.30 -8.04
CA ARG A 240 10.00 5.23 -9.25
C ARG A 240 11.29 4.47 -8.99
N THR A 241 11.49 3.38 -9.71
CA THR A 241 12.64 2.51 -9.55
C THR A 241 13.32 2.20 -10.89
N PRO A 242 14.55 1.67 -10.87
CA PRO A 242 15.20 1.18 -12.09
C PRO A 242 14.51 -0.03 -12.76
N TRP A 243 13.42 -0.54 -12.17
CA TRP A 243 12.67 -1.68 -12.70
C TRP A 243 11.23 -1.31 -13.11
N GLY A 244 10.84 -0.06 -12.92
CA GLY A 244 9.53 0.46 -13.27
C GLY A 244 8.98 1.45 -12.24
N ASN A 245 7.88 2.09 -12.56
CA ASN A 245 7.14 2.97 -11.66
C ASN A 245 6.00 2.16 -11.02
N PHE A 246 6.13 1.85 -9.73
CA PHE A 246 5.17 1.03 -8.99
C PHE A 246 4.16 1.88 -8.22
N CYS A 247 2.90 1.45 -8.25
CA CYS A 247 1.86 1.93 -7.37
C CYS A 247 1.30 0.74 -6.59
N THR A 248 0.96 0.90 -5.33
CA THR A 248 0.33 -0.14 -4.53
C THR A 248 -1.04 0.30 -4.04
N SER A 249 -2.00 -0.60 -3.93
CA SER A 249 -3.32 -0.29 -3.38
C SER A 249 -4.09 -1.53 -2.96
N SER A 250 -4.70 -1.47 -1.79
CA SER A 250 -5.73 -2.41 -1.33
C SER A 250 -7.16 -1.86 -1.49
N VAL A 251 -7.31 -0.70 -2.15
CA VAL A 251 -8.62 -0.09 -2.41
C VAL A 251 -9.23 -0.70 -3.66
N GLN A 252 -10.55 -0.86 -3.66
CA GLN A 252 -11.33 -1.33 -4.81
C GLN A 252 -12.39 -0.30 -5.18
N ARG A 253 -12.85 -0.34 -6.43
CA ARG A 253 -13.93 0.50 -6.97
C ARG A 253 -13.64 2.00 -6.81
N GLU A 254 -12.40 2.41 -7.14
CA GLU A 254 -11.93 3.78 -7.03
C GLU A 254 -11.19 4.18 -8.31
N PRO A 255 -11.89 4.32 -9.45
CA PRO A 255 -11.27 4.60 -10.74
C PRO A 255 -10.48 5.91 -10.75
N GLU A 256 -10.92 6.92 -9.98
CA GLU A 256 -10.26 8.23 -9.85
C GLU A 256 -8.88 8.11 -9.21
N LEU A 257 -8.74 7.27 -8.17
CA LEU A 257 -7.44 7.00 -7.51
C LEU A 257 -6.45 6.40 -8.51
N PHE A 258 -6.88 5.37 -9.24
CA PHE A 258 -6.01 4.69 -10.21
C PHE A 258 -5.69 5.57 -11.42
N ARG A 259 -6.64 6.42 -11.86
CA ARG A 259 -6.38 7.42 -12.88
C ARG A 259 -5.33 8.42 -12.40
N ALA A 260 -5.41 8.91 -11.18
CA ALA A 260 -4.42 9.83 -10.63
C ALA A 260 -3.03 9.19 -10.51
N MET A 261 -2.93 7.92 -10.10
CA MET A 261 -1.68 7.16 -10.09
C MET A 261 -1.08 7.03 -11.51
N ALA A 262 -1.92 6.74 -12.51
CA ALA A 262 -1.48 6.65 -13.90
C ALA A 262 -0.97 8.00 -14.43
N LEU A 263 -1.67 9.11 -14.14
CA LEU A 263 -1.26 10.46 -14.51
C LEU A 263 0.06 10.88 -13.86
N LYS A 264 0.40 10.34 -12.69
CA LYS A 264 1.72 10.52 -12.05
C LYS A 264 2.78 9.58 -12.62
N GLY A 265 2.47 8.81 -13.66
CA GLY A 265 3.38 7.92 -14.37
C GLY A 265 3.52 6.53 -13.76
N GLY A 266 2.52 6.06 -13.02
CA GLY A 266 2.46 4.67 -12.56
C GLY A 266 2.36 3.70 -13.75
N GLU A 267 3.17 2.63 -13.74
CA GLU A 267 3.29 1.65 -14.83
C GLU A 267 2.78 0.26 -14.43
N ILE A 268 3.02 -0.11 -13.17
CA ILE A 268 2.67 -1.42 -12.62
C ILE A 268 1.92 -1.19 -11.30
N PHE A 269 0.64 -1.58 -11.30
CA PHE A 269 -0.25 -1.40 -10.15
C PHE A 269 -0.35 -2.70 -9.37
N LEU A 270 0.32 -2.75 -8.24
CA LEU A 270 0.37 -3.89 -7.33
C LEU A 270 -0.80 -3.82 -6.36
N ARG A 271 -1.90 -4.46 -6.72
CA ARG A 271 -3.13 -4.45 -5.93
C ARG A 271 -3.19 -5.64 -4.99
N THR A 272 -3.75 -5.44 -3.82
CA THR A 272 -3.93 -6.49 -2.81
C THR A 272 -5.39 -6.59 -2.37
N ALA A 273 -5.79 -7.75 -1.89
CA ALA A 273 -7.09 -7.98 -1.28
C ALA A 273 -6.98 -8.96 -0.11
N THR A 274 -8.02 -8.96 0.72
CA THR A 274 -8.26 -9.97 1.74
C THR A 274 -9.71 -10.43 1.63
N GLY A 275 -9.91 -11.70 1.28
CA GLY A 275 -11.22 -12.27 1.02
C GLY A 275 -11.74 -11.97 -0.38
N GLY A 276 -12.81 -11.17 -0.49
CA GLY A 276 -13.47 -10.91 -1.76
C GLY A 276 -12.94 -9.66 -2.49
N PHE A 277 -12.89 -9.74 -3.80
CA PHE A 277 -12.69 -8.59 -4.68
C PHE A 277 -13.48 -8.76 -5.99
N THR A 278 -13.54 -7.68 -6.79
CA THR A 278 -14.22 -7.71 -8.09
C THR A 278 -13.18 -7.80 -9.21
N PRO A 279 -13.02 -8.94 -9.91
CA PRO A 279 -12.03 -9.09 -10.98
C PRO A 279 -12.14 -8.02 -12.07
N THR A 280 -13.35 -7.66 -12.46
CA THR A 280 -13.62 -6.61 -13.46
C THR A 280 -13.03 -5.25 -13.05
N ASP A 281 -12.99 -4.92 -11.74
CA ASP A 281 -12.37 -3.69 -11.25
C ASP A 281 -10.86 -3.66 -11.56
N ILE A 282 -10.17 -4.80 -11.40
CA ILE A 282 -8.74 -4.91 -11.67
C ILE A 282 -8.45 -4.81 -13.17
N GLN A 283 -9.25 -5.53 -13.98
CA GLN A 283 -9.16 -5.51 -15.45
C GLN A 283 -9.43 -4.12 -16.01
N ALA A 284 -10.50 -3.47 -15.55
CA ALA A 284 -10.84 -2.09 -15.94
C ALA A 284 -9.75 -1.09 -15.54
N CYS A 285 -9.17 -1.25 -14.34
CA CYS A 285 -8.06 -0.44 -13.89
C CYS A 285 -6.86 -0.54 -14.85
N ALA A 286 -6.47 -1.75 -15.25
CA ALA A 286 -5.39 -1.97 -16.22
C ALA A 286 -5.73 -1.34 -17.57
N MET A 287 -6.90 -1.67 -18.13
CA MET A 287 -7.34 -1.23 -19.44
C MET A 287 -7.50 0.30 -19.55
N TYR A 288 -8.25 0.93 -18.63
CA TYR A 288 -8.52 2.37 -18.70
C TYR A 288 -7.28 3.24 -18.46
N ASN A 289 -6.27 2.70 -17.80
CA ASN A 289 -5.04 3.42 -17.51
C ASN A 289 -3.88 2.99 -18.41
N GLY A 290 -4.07 1.93 -19.20
CA GLY A 290 -3.03 1.40 -20.08
C GLY A 290 -1.81 0.87 -19.33
N VAL A 291 -2.00 0.30 -18.12
CA VAL A 291 -0.95 -0.13 -17.19
C VAL A 291 -1.02 -1.64 -16.94
N TYR A 292 0.08 -2.22 -16.45
CA TYR A 292 0.01 -3.55 -15.85
C TYR A 292 -0.67 -3.48 -14.50
N ALA A 293 -1.51 -4.45 -14.18
CA ALA A 293 -2.12 -4.56 -12.86
C ALA A 293 -2.04 -5.99 -12.35
N THR A 294 -1.71 -6.13 -11.08
CA THR A 294 -1.79 -7.41 -10.36
C THR A 294 -2.93 -7.36 -9.36
N ILE A 295 -3.39 -8.50 -8.94
CA ILE A 295 -4.17 -8.69 -7.72
C ILE A 295 -3.62 -9.86 -6.95
N CYS A 296 -3.15 -9.61 -5.74
CA CYS A 296 -2.74 -10.63 -4.79
C CYS A 296 -3.79 -10.74 -3.68
N ASN A 297 -4.38 -11.91 -3.54
CA ASN A 297 -5.38 -12.22 -2.52
C ASN A 297 -4.90 -13.38 -1.65
N ASN A 298 -5.45 -13.52 -0.45
CA ASN A 298 -5.20 -14.69 0.36
C ASN A 298 -5.78 -15.95 -0.28
N SER A 299 -5.19 -17.11 0.03
CA SER A 299 -5.76 -18.40 -0.34
C SER A 299 -6.96 -18.76 0.53
N ILE A 300 -7.81 -19.66 0.04
CA ILE A 300 -8.80 -20.38 0.84
C ILE A 300 -8.10 -21.59 1.43
N SER A 301 -7.93 -21.64 2.74
CA SER A 301 -7.28 -22.76 3.41
C SER A 301 -8.24 -23.43 4.39
N PRO A 302 -8.48 -24.74 4.28
CA PRO A 302 -9.15 -25.51 5.33
C PRO A 302 -8.38 -25.34 6.64
N GLY A 303 -8.97 -24.83 7.67
CA GLY A 303 -8.28 -24.50 8.93
C GLY A 303 -7.91 -23.04 9.11
N ASN A 304 -8.00 -22.20 8.11
CA ASN A 304 -7.97 -20.73 8.21
C ASN A 304 -9.36 -20.18 8.60
N ARG A 305 -10.01 -20.84 9.54
CA ARG A 305 -11.32 -20.43 10.08
C ARG A 305 -11.34 -19.07 10.73
N GLY A 306 -10.42 -18.20 10.39
CA GLY A 306 -10.26 -17.02 11.16
C GLY A 306 -10.32 -15.73 10.41
N ILE A 307 -10.25 -15.72 9.08
CA ILE A 307 -10.42 -14.49 8.35
C ILE A 307 -11.89 -14.30 8.03
N TRP A 308 -12.49 -15.23 7.34
CA TRP A 308 -13.93 -15.35 7.10
C TRP A 308 -14.18 -16.77 6.61
N GLU A 309 -15.02 -17.48 7.27
CA GLU A 309 -15.45 -18.80 6.75
C GLU A 309 -16.11 -18.67 5.37
N ASP A 310 -16.75 -17.52 5.11
CA ASP A 310 -17.54 -17.25 3.91
C ASP A 310 -16.97 -16.15 3.00
N ALA A 311 -15.86 -15.49 3.36
CA ALA A 311 -15.39 -14.33 2.62
C ALA A 311 -14.64 -14.68 1.34
N GLY A 312 -14.35 -15.94 1.15
CA GLY A 312 -13.60 -16.38 0.00
C GLY A 312 -12.11 -16.06 0.11
N GLY A 313 -11.47 -16.18 -0.99
CA GLY A 313 -10.05 -16.00 -1.22
C GLY A 313 -9.74 -16.43 -2.64
N GLY A 314 -8.47 -16.51 -2.98
CA GLY A 314 -8.06 -16.93 -4.31
C GLY A 314 -8.32 -15.89 -5.38
N GLY A 315 -8.16 -16.29 -6.63
CA GLY A 315 -8.39 -15.45 -7.79
C GLY A 315 -7.27 -14.45 -8.07
N SER A 316 -6.10 -14.59 -7.45
CA SER A 316 -4.91 -13.79 -7.74
C SER A 316 -4.57 -13.84 -9.22
N ALA A 317 -4.15 -12.72 -9.80
CA ALA A 317 -3.94 -12.62 -11.24
C ALA A 317 -3.00 -11.47 -11.61
N VAL A 318 -2.49 -11.53 -12.85
CA VAL A 318 -1.74 -10.47 -13.51
C VAL A 318 -2.44 -10.12 -14.82
N TYR A 319 -2.63 -8.83 -15.06
CA TYR A 319 -3.31 -8.29 -16.25
C TYR A 319 -2.37 -7.38 -17.05
N ASP A 320 -2.49 -7.45 -18.38
CA ASP A 320 -1.78 -6.59 -19.30
C ASP A 320 -2.46 -5.20 -19.44
N PRO A 321 -1.84 -4.23 -20.12
CA PRO A 321 -2.41 -2.89 -20.34
C PRO A 321 -3.71 -2.83 -21.13
N ARG A 322 -4.19 -3.94 -21.68
CA ARG A 322 -5.51 -4.07 -22.32
C ARG A 322 -6.55 -4.67 -21.39
N GLY A 323 -6.16 -5.02 -20.15
CA GLY A 323 -6.98 -5.72 -19.19
C GLY A 323 -7.10 -7.22 -19.45
N GLU A 324 -6.28 -7.78 -20.35
CA GLU A 324 -6.27 -9.21 -20.62
C GLU A 324 -5.48 -9.96 -19.54
N VAL A 325 -5.92 -11.18 -19.25
CA VAL A 325 -5.28 -12.02 -18.24
C VAL A 325 -3.96 -12.56 -18.80
N MET A 326 -2.83 -12.17 -18.20
CA MET A 326 -1.52 -12.77 -18.45
C MET A 326 -1.34 -14.09 -17.71
N ALA A 327 -1.72 -14.09 -16.43
CA ALA A 327 -1.69 -15.24 -15.54
C ALA A 327 -2.75 -15.11 -14.46
N LYS A 328 -3.28 -16.26 -14.00
CA LYS A 328 -4.32 -16.29 -12.97
C LYS A 328 -4.23 -17.56 -12.15
N ALA A 329 -4.53 -17.46 -10.87
CA ALA A 329 -4.68 -18.60 -10.00
C ALA A 329 -5.73 -19.61 -10.52
N THR A 330 -5.37 -20.87 -10.54
CA THR A 330 -6.22 -21.95 -11.05
C THR A 330 -7.23 -22.45 -10.02
N SER A 331 -7.01 -22.12 -8.76
CA SER A 331 -7.87 -22.49 -7.63
C SER A 331 -7.81 -21.45 -6.50
N GLY A 332 -8.61 -21.65 -5.46
CA GLY A 332 -8.50 -20.89 -4.22
C GLY A 332 -7.38 -21.32 -3.29
N ALA A 333 -6.69 -22.44 -3.59
CA ALA A 333 -5.60 -22.93 -2.76
C ALA A 333 -4.37 -22.03 -2.84
N GLU A 334 -3.42 -22.27 -1.93
CA GLU A 334 -2.12 -21.58 -1.95
C GLU A 334 -1.37 -21.93 -3.23
N GLN A 335 -0.93 -20.88 -3.93
CA GLN A 335 -0.19 -21.02 -5.16
C GLN A 335 0.54 -19.73 -5.56
N GLU A 336 1.56 -19.89 -6.36
CA GLU A 336 2.26 -18.84 -7.09
C GLU A 336 1.56 -18.57 -8.43
N VAL A 337 1.47 -17.30 -8.83
CA VAL A 337 0.94 -16.87 -10.13
C VAL A 337 2.01 -16.04 -10.82
N ASP A 338 2.61 -16.60 -11.86
CA ASP A 338 3.77 -16.05 -12.53
C ASP A 338 3.44 -15.33 -13.82
N ALA A 339 4.09 -14.19 -14.04
CA ALA A 339 4.06 -13.48 -15.31
C ALA A 339 5.40 -12.77 -15.58
N THR A 340 5.69 -12.56 -16.85
CA THR A 340 6.79 -11.70 -17.28
C THR A 340 6.25 -10.41 -17.88
N ILE A 341 6.61 -9.28 -17.28
CA ILE A 341 6.23 -7.94 -17.72
C ILE A 341 7.37 -7.37 -18.59
N PRO A 342 7.17 -7.15 -19.90
CA PRO A 342 8.19 -6.58 -20.78
C PRO A 342 8.26 -5.06 -20.61
N ILE A 343 8.79 -4.61 -19.47
CA ILE A 343 8.76 -3.21 -19.03
C ILE A 343 9.50 -2.27 -19.99
N GLY A 344 10.60 -2.70 -20.61
CA GLY A 344 11.34 -1.90 -21.59
C GLY A 344 10.51 -1.63 -22.83
N ALA A 345 9.97 -2.69 -23.46
CA ALA A 345 9.09 -2.57 -24.61
C ALA A 345 7.79 -1.83 -24.31
N TYR A 346 7.28 -1.96 -23.08
CA TYR A 346 6.12 -1.21 -22.61
C TYR A 346 6.44 0.28 -22.49
N ARG A 347 7.47 0.68 -21.76
CA ARG A 347 7.85 2.07 -21.53
C ARG A 347 8.20 2.81 -22.83
N ALA A 348 8.79 2.13 -23.79
CA ALA A 348 9.08 2.72 -25.11
C ALA A 348 7.82 3.22 -25.83
N ARG A 349 6.67 2.58 -25.61
CA ARG A 349 5.40 2.87 -26.28
C ARG A 349 4.35 3.53 -25.41
N HIS A 350 4.43 3.31 -24.09
CA HIS A 350 3.43 3.85 -23.17
C HIS A 350 3.51 5.36 -23.06
N ARG A 351 2.34 5.98 -23.04
CA ARG A 351 2.15 7.41 -22.81
C ARG A 351 1.10 7.58 -21.73
N LEU A 352 1.13 8.72 -21.05
CA LEU A 352 0.09 9.03 -20.05
C LEU A 352 -1.30 8.97 -20.70
N PRO A 353 -2.30 8.46 -19.97
CA PRO A 353 -3.66 8.44 -20.50
C PRO A 353 -4.14 9.87 -20.74
N GLU A 354 -4.59 10.14 -21.95
CA GLU A 354 -5.19 11.42 -22.33
C GLU A 354 -6.69 11.41 -22.02
N PHE A 355 -7.19 12.49 -21.45
CA PHE A 355 -8.62 12.71 -21.23
C PHE A 355 -8.96 14.21 -21.17
N CYS A 356 -10.19 14.54 -21.55
CA CYS A 356 -10.62 15.93 -21.68
C CYS A 356 -10.98 16.53 -20.31
N TRP A 357 -9.98 16.77 -19.45
CA TRP A 357 -10.19 17.30 -18.09
C TRP A 357 -11.11 18.51 -18.02
N PRO A 358 -11.04 19.53 -18.93
CA PRO A 358 -11.93 20.68 -18.88
C PRO A 358 -13.43 20.34 -18.93
N MET A 359 -13.80 19.18 -19.50
CA MET A 359 -15.19 18.70 -19.51
C MET A 359 -15.63 18.16 -18.15
N TYR A 360 -14.72 17.56 -17.39
CA TYR A 360 -15.03 16.88 -16.13
C TYR A 360 -14.84 17.78 -14.92
N ALA A 361 -13.85 18.67 -14.96
CA ALA A 361 -13.46 19.52 -13.85
C ALA A 361 -14.64 20.27 -13.20
N PRO A 362 -15.57 20.90 -13.94
CA PRO A 362 -16.71 21.58 -13.33
C PRO A 362 -17.62 20.64 -12.54
N VAL A 363 -17.80 19.39 -13.00
CA VAL A 363 -18.63 18.39 -12.31
C VAL A 363 -17.94 17.93 -11.03
N PHE A 364 -16.64 17.61 -11.11
CA PHE A 364 -15.86 17.18 -9.92
C PHE A 364 -15.78 18.30 -8.88
N ALA A 365 -15.65 19.56 -9.30
CA ALA A 365 -15.60 20.72 -8.40
C ALA A 365 -16.89 20.94 -7.61
N THR A 366 -18.03 20.45 -8.08
CA THR A 366 -19.33 20.55 -7.40
C THR A 366 -19.68 19.33 -6.56
N TYR A 367 -18.90 18.26 -6.67
CA TYR A 367 -19.15 17.03 -5.92
C TYR A 367 -18.79 17.20 -4.44
N VAL A 368 -19.69 16.78 -3.58
CA VAL A 368 -19.49 16.77 -2.13
C VAL A 368 -19.50 15.33 -1.64
N ASN A 369 -18.42 14.89 -1.05
CA ASN A 369 -18.31 13.56 -0.46
C ASN A 369 -19.32 13.36 0.68
N ASN A 370 -19.99 12.22 0.70
CA ASN A 370 -20.88 11.88 1.81
C ASN A 370 -20.15 11.77 3.15
N TYR A 371 -18.97 11.16 3.14
CA TYR A 371 -18.11 10.99 4.31
C TYR A 371 -16.98 12.03 4.22
N PRO A 372 -16.96 13.07 5.07
CA PRO A 372 -15.89 14.05 5.07
C PRO A 372 -14.54 13.41 5.45
N PRO A 373 -13.42 13.95 4.94
CA PRO A 373 -12.09 13.47 5.30
C PRO A 373 -11.73 13.76 6.76
N SER A 374 -10.61 13.24 7.22
CA SER A 374 -9.97 13.55 8.51
C SER A 374 -10.81 13.24 9.76
N GLN A 375 -11.76 12.31 9.67
CA GLN A 375 -12.61 11.98 10.83
C GLN A 375 -11.84 11.27 11.94
N PHE A 376 -10.83 10.45 11.63
CA PHE A 376 -10.06 9.70 12.61
C PHE A 376 -8.95 10.52 13.29
N THR A 377 -8.68 11.73 12.83
CA THR A 377 -7.85 12.69 13.59
C THR A 377 -8.59 13.27 14.78
N ARG A 378 -9.93 13.22 14.77
CA ARG A 378 -10.79 13.74 15.83
C ARG A 378 -11.22 12.65 16.82
N GLN A 379 -11.52 11.47 16.33
CA GLN A 379 -12.01 10.36 17.11
C GLN A 379 -11.61 9.01 16.51
N LEU A 380 -10.99 8.16 17.32
CA LEU A 380 -10.61 6.81 16.96
C LEU A 380 -11.64 5.82 17.53
N PRO A 381 -12.42 5.14 16.67
CA PRO A 381 -13.43 4.19 17.15
C PRO A 381 -12.75 2.94 17.76
N PRO A 382 -13.17 2.49 18.96
CA PRO A 382 -12.56 1.33 19.61
C PRO A 382 -12.96 0.00 19.00
N THR A 383 -14.13 -0.08 18.35
CA THR A 383 -14.64 -1.31 17.70
C THR A 383 -15.17 -1.01 16.30
N LEU A 384 -15.40 -2.08 15.50
CA LEU A 384 -15.99 -1.95 14.17
C LEU A 384 -17.44 -1.40 14.25
N GLN A 385 -18.18 -1.73 15.29
CA GLN A 385 -19.52 -1.21 15.53
C GLN A 385 -19.48 0.28 15.88
N ASP A 386 -18.50 0.74 16.67
CA ASP A 386 -18.35 2.16 16.98
C ASP A 386 -17.88 2.95 15.76
N ALA A 387 -17.04 2.35 14.90
CA ALA A 387 -16.72 2.93 13.60
C ALA A 387 -17.98 3.11 12.74
N ALA A 388 -18.86 2.12 12.72
CA ALA A 388 -20.15 2.22 12.02
C ALA A 388 -21.07 3.31 12.61
N LYS A 389 -21.14 3.42 13.94
CA LYS A 389 -21.90 4.50 14.60
C LYS A 389 -21.34 5.86 14.23
N LEU A 390 -20.00 6.04 14.30
CA LEU A 390 -19.32 7.28 13.97
C LEU A 390 -19.58 7.69 12.52
N LEU A 391 -19.32 6.80 11.58
CA LEU A 391 -19.38 7.10 10.13
C LEU A 391 -20.81 7.20 9.59
N ARG A 392 -21.78 6.52 10.22
CA ARG A 392 -23.19 6.54 9.80
C ARG A 392 -24.04 7.59 10.51
N ASP A 393 -23.51 8.25 11.54
CA ASP A 393 -24.20 9.36 12.21
C ASP A 393 -24.42 10.49 11.19
N PRO A 394 -25.70 10.93 10.97
CA PRO A 394 -25.99 12.03 10.05
C PRO A 394 -25.22 13.32 10.33
N LYS A 395 -24.78 13.56 11.60
CA LYS A 395 -23.97 14.71 11.97
C LYS A 395 -22.58 14.68 11.36
N ASN A 396 -22.06 13.48 11.09
CA ASN A 396 -20.73 13.22 10.52
C ASN A 396 -20.78 12.99 9.00
N ARG A 397 -21.91 13.28 8.35
CA ARG A 397 -22.13 13.06 6.92
C ARG A 397 -22.56 14.35 6.25
N ASN A 398 -22.14 14.52 5.00
CA ASN A 398 -22.57 15.66 4.18
C ASN A 398 -23.91 15.43 3.49
N TRP A 399 -24.22 14.19 3.13
CA TRP A 399 -25.54 13.84 2.57
C TRP A 399 -26.53 13.57 3.70
N LYS A 400 -27.57 14.37 3.75
CA LYS A 400 -28.63 14.31 4.79
C LYS A 400 -29.88 13.63 4.28
#